data_4424a239b65a35110041820c105a0781
#
_entry.id   4424a239b65a35110041820c105a0781
#
_cell.length_a   1.000
_cell.length_b   1.000
_cell.length_c   1.000
_cell.angle_alpha   90.00
_cell.angle_beta   90.00
_cell.angle_gamma   90.00
#
_symmetry.space_group_name_H-M   'P 1'
#
loop_
_entity.id
_entity.type
_entity.pdbx_description
1 polymer ?
#
loop_
_entity_poly.entity_id
_entity_poly.type
_entity_poly.pdbx_seq_one_letter_code
_entity_poly.pdbx_strand_id
1 'polypeptide(L)'
;MQVFGSSGTRGRVTEELTPDFVLRVAAAAGTVWGADRVALGRDTRLTGPMLANAAASGLASVGADVDRLGIVPTPALQAYADREGVPGVMVTASHNPPAYNGIKLVGADGVELSVERLEAVESALLDDDPAHAAWDRTGTDRTVESARRTYREELLEAVDREAIAAADLTVAIDPGHGAGALTSPEFFRELGCDVRTVNAHPDGHFPGRDPEPVAANLQDLGTLVRATDADVGIAHDGDADRAIFFDEAGSYIEGDATLAALADAVLEAGDTTVSAVNVSQRLVDVADANDAALELTPIGSTRIMTRIRELERAGKRVPVAGEGNGGVIFPDYRINRDGAYTAARFLELIVDRPASEVLEPYDGYANVRRNVEYADEAERATLVETAGEWAHSADGEVTTIDGYRVDFGDAWVLARPSGTEPVVRVYAEAHERDRATDLADRLVETLERAAAGE
;
A
#
# COMPACT_ATOMS: atom_id res chain seq x y z
N MET A 1 -16.78 10.11 2.61
CA MET A 1 -16.34 10.33 1.21
C MET A 1 -17.14 9.42 0.29
N GLN A 2 -17.58 9.92 -0.85
CA GLN A 2 -18.34 9.17 -1.87
C GLN A 2 -17.46 8.88 -3.11
N VAL A 3 -16.42 9.67 -3.33
CA VAL A 3 -15.54 9.65 -4.49
C VAL A 3 -14.18 9.04 -4.17
N PHE A 4 -13.58 9.43 -3.05
CA PHE A 4 -12.28 8.92 -2.64
C PHE A 4 -12.41 7.76 -1.66
N GLY A 5 -11.74 6.66 -1.97
CA GLY A 5 -11.55 5.55 -1.04
C GLY A 5 -10.35 5.77 -0.11
N SER A 6 -9.88 4.68 0.51
CA SER A 6 -8.74 4.69 1.45
C SER A 6 -7.35 4.93 0.82
N SER A 7 -7.26 5.06 -0.52
CA SER A 7 -6.02 5.29 -1.26
C SER A 7 -6.32 5.93 -2.63
N GLY A 8 -7.06 7.03 -2.64
CA GLY A 8 -7.47 7.70 -3.87
C GLY A 8 -8.79 7.18 -4.46
N THR A 9 -9.06 7.51 -5.72
CA THR A 9 -10.22 7.03 -6.46
C THR A 9 -9.77 6.04 -7.53
N ARG A 10 -10.52 4.95 -7.71
CA ARG A 10 -10.24 3.90 -8.71
C ARG A 10 -11.54 3.47 -9.38
N GLY A 11 -11.44 3.01 -10.64
CA GLY A 11 -12.59 2.50 -11.36
C GLY A 11 -12.19 1.83 -12.67
N ARG A 12 -13.12 1.13 -13.28
CA ARG A 12 -12.97 0.61 -14.65
C ARG A 12 -12.97 1.78 -15.62
N VAL A 13 -11.90 1.83 -16.43
CA VAL A 13 -11.71 2.94 -17.36
C VAL A 13 -12.80 2.93 -18.43
N THR A 14 -13.32 4.12 -18.75
CA THR A 14 -14.45 4.41 -19.65
C THR A 14 -15.84 4.06 -19.12
N GLU A 15 -15.94 3.34 -18.01
CA GLU A 15 -17.21 3.03 -17.34
C GLU A 15 -17.41 3.93 -16.11
N GLU A 16 -16.48 3.85 -15.16
CA GLU A 16 -16.50 4.57 -13.88
C GLU A 16 -15.46 5.71 -13.87
N LEU A 17 -14.25 5.43 -14.36
CA LEU A 17 -13.15 6.37 -14.46
C LEU A 17 -13.00 6.91 -15.88
N THR A 18 -13.59 8.06 -16.17
CA THR A 18 -13.52 8.71 -17.48
C THR A 18 -12.50 9.83 -17.52
N PRO A 19 -11.98 10.24 -18.72
CA PRO A 19 -11.11 11.41 -18.83
C PRO A 19 -11.76 12.70 -18.32
N ASP A 20 -13.06 12.88 -18.52
CA ASP A 20 -13.80 14.04 -18.01
C ASP A 20 -13.79 14.07 -16.47
N PHE A 21 -14.08 12.93 -15.84
CA PHE A 21 -14.03 12.80 -14.39
C PHE A 21 -12.62 13.13 -13.84
N VAL A 22 -11.57 12.59 -14.47
CA VAL A 22 -10.18 12.84 -14.06
C VAL A 22 -9.79 14.32 -14.22
N LEU A 23 -10.25 14.98 -15.30
CA LEU A 23 -10.05 16.40 -15.50
C LEU A 23 -10.67 17.22 -14.36
N ARG A 24 -11.92 16.90 -13.99
CA ARG A 24 -12.64 17.59 -12.90
C ARG A 24 -11.98 17.36 -11.54
N VAL A 25 -11.58 16.11 -11.23
CA VAL A 25 -10.83 15.80 -10.00
C VAL A 25 -9.53 16.61 -9.93
N ALA A 26 -8.78 16.68 -11.02
CA ALA A 26 -7.53 17.43 -11.07
C ALA A 26 -7.73 18.95 -10.94
N ALA A 27 -8.78 19.51 -11.57
CA ALA A 27 -9.15 20.91 -11.40
C ALA A 27 -9.58 21.24 -9.96
N ALA A 28 -10.38 20.37 -9.33
CA ALA A 28 -10.77 20.51 -7.92
C ALA A 28 -9.55 20.44 -6.99
N ALA A 29 -8.67 19.45 -7.20
CA ALA A 29 -7.43 19.33 -6.43
C ALA A 29 -6.53 20.57 -6.60
N GLY A 30 -6.31 21.04 -7.83
CA GLY A 30 -5.55 22.25 -8.12
C GLY A 30 -6.15 23.50 -7.45
N THR A 31 -7.48 23.62 -7.43
CA THR A 31 -8.20 24.69 -6.74
C THR A 31 -7.95 24.65 -5.22
N VAL A 32 -8.06 23.48 -4.60
CA VAL A 32 -7.84 23.29 -3.16
C VAL A 32 -6.39 23.53 -2.75
N TRP A 33 -5.45 23.11 -3.58
CA TRP A 33 -4.03 23.33 -3.31
C TRP A 33 -3.63 24.79 -3.48
N GLY A 34 -4.19 25.48 -4.50
CA GLY A 34 -3.76 26.82 -4.86
C GLY A 34 -2.28 26.91 -5.22
N ALA A 35 -1.70 25.81 -5.70
CA ALA A 35 -0.27 25.70 -5.99
C ALA A 35 0.04 26.14 -7.43
N ASP A 36 1.13 26.88 -7.58
CA ASP A 36 1.60 27.34 -8.90
C ASP A 36 2.11 26.18 -9.78
N ARG A 37 2.51 25.05 -9.16
CA ARG A 37 3.12 23.90 -9.85
C ARG A 37 2.68 22.59 -9.20
N VAL A 38 2.42 21.56 -10.01
CA VAL A 38 1.98 20.23 -9.57
C VAL A 38 2.74 19.14 -10.31
N ALA A 39 3.22 18.11 -9.59
CA ALA A 39 3.84 16.93 -10.18
C ALA A 39 2.77 15.96 -10.73
N LEU A 40 3.03 15.35 -11.89
CA LEU A 40 2.14 14.38 -12.51
C LEU A 40 2.93 13.14 -12.97
N GLY A 41 2.65 12.00 -12.34
CA GLY A 41 3.22 10.72 -12.69
C GLY A 41 2.15 9.69 -13.07
N ARG A 42 2.57 8.55 -13.61
CA ARG A 42 1.70 7.41 -13.91
C ARG A 42 2.45 6.09 -13.84
N ASP A 43 1.72 4.99 -13.66
CA ASP A 43 2.23 3.65 -13.84
C ASP A 43 2.27 3.22 -15.33
N THR A 44 2.43 1.93 -15.60
CA THR A 44 2.55 1.37 -16.96
C THR A 44 1.23 1.16 -17.67
N ARG A 45 0.08 1.29 -17.02
CA ARG A 45 -1.27 1.00 -17.59
C ARG A 45 -1.49 1.72 -18.91
N LEU A 46 -2.10 1.02 -19.89
CA LEU A 46 -2.32 1.52 -21.24
C LEU A 46 -3.15 2.81 -21.28
N THR A 47 -4.09 2.94 -20.36
CA THR A 47 -4.96 4.11 -20.25
C THR A 47 -4.31 5.29 -19.52
N GLY A 48 -3.14 5.07 -18.92
CA GLY A 48 -2.38 6.08 -18.18
C GLY A 48 -2.10 7.36 -18.96
N PRO A 49 -1.61 7.33 -20.22
CA PRO A 49 -1.36 8.54 -21.01
C PRO A 49 -2.61 9.39 -21.23
N MET A 50 -3.76 8.76 -21.52
CA MET A 50 -5.02 9.47 -21.75
C MET A 50 -5.49 10.18 -20.45
N LEU A 51 -5.46 9.47 -19.32
CA LEU A 51 -5.89 10.03 -18.04
C LEU A 51 -4.93 11.08 -17.51
N ALA A 52 -3.61 10.91 -17.70
CA ALA A 52 -2.61 11.91 -17.34
C ALA A 52 -2.77 13.21 -18.19
N ASN A 53 -3.15 13.10 -19.45
CA ASN A 53 -3.46 14.29 -20.27
C ASN A 53 -4.72 15.01 -19.74
N ALA A 54 -5.74 14.28 -19.33
CA ALA A 54 -6.94 14.87 -18.72
C ALA A 54 -6.59 15.56 -17.39
N ALA A 55 -5.81 14.91 -16.52
CA ALA A 55 -5.34 15.51 -15.27
C ALA A 55 -4.53 16.80 -15.51
N ALA A 56 -3.57 16.77 -16.44
CA ALA A 56 -2.79 17.94 -16.78
C ALA A 56 -3.65 19.11 -17.30
N SER A 57 -4.67 18.80 -18.13
CA SER A 57 -5.61 19.83 -18.61
C SER A 57 -6.44 20.44 -17.47
N GLY A 58 -6.89 19.61 -16.52
CA GLY A 58 -7.59 20.08 -15.34
C GLY A 58 -6.75 21.01 -14.48
N LEU A 59 -5.50 20.62 -14.18
CA LEU A 59 -4.54 21.43 -13.40
C LEU A 59 -4.22 22.75 -14.12
N ALA A 60 -3.90 22.68 -15.42
CA ALA A 60 -3.59 23.87 -16.20
C ALA A 60 -4.79 24.85 -16.28
N SER A 61 -6.03 24.34 -16.30
CA SER A 61 -7.24 25.17 -16.34
C SER A 61 -7.41 26.06 -15.12
N VAL A 62 -6.85 25.65 -13.97
CA VAL A 62 -6.87 26.43 -12.71
C VAL A 62 -5.55 27.19 -12.47
N GLY A 63 -4.64 27.23 -13.46
CA GLY A 63 -3.43 28.04 -13.46
C GLY A 63 -2.18 27.33 -12.93
N ALA A 64 -2.22 26.05 -12.61
CA ALA A 64 -1.07 25.30 -12.14
C ALA A 64 -0.21 24.80 -13.31
N ASP A 65 1.09 25.05 -13.29
CA ASP A 65 2.06 24.41 -14.17
C ASP A 65 2.21 22.92 -13.81
N VAL A 66 2.44 22.05 -14.80
CA VAL A 66 2.49 20.60 -14.60
C VAL A 66 3.88 20.05 -14.90
N ASP A 67 4.53 19.48 -13.89
CA ASP A 67 5.76 18.72 -14.02
C ASP A 67 5.44 17.26 -14.38
N ARG A 68 5.56 16.89 -15.67
CA ARG A 68 5.29 15.53 -16.16
C ARG A 68 6.47 14.61 -15.90
N LEU A 69 6.35 13.70 -14.96
CA LEU A 69 7.38 12.72 -14.60
C LEU A 69 7.37 11.46 -15.49
N GLY A 70 6.31 11.28 -16.28
CA GLY A 70 6.15 10.10 -17.13
C GLY A 70 5.78 8.84 -16.33
N ILE A 71 6.34 7.68 -16.73
CA ILE A 71 6.18 6.43 -15.97
C ILE A 71 7.17 6.46 -14.81
N VAL A 72 6.64 6.47 -13.59
CA VAL A 72 7.40 6.45 -12.34
C VAL A 72 6.69 5.57 -11.30
N PRO A 73 7.39 4.93 -10.37
CA PRO A 73 6.78 4.40 -9.14
C PRO A 73 6.06 5.49 -8.35
N THR A 74 5.01 5.13 -7.62
CA THR A 74 4.34 6.06 -6.70
C THR A 74 5.32 6.71 -5.73
N PRO A 75 6.23 5.97 -5.04
CA PRO A 75 7.22 6.60 -4.17
C PRO A 75 8.18 7.56 -4.89
N ALA A 76 8.47 7.36 -6.16
CA ALA A 76 9.30 8.31 -6.92
C ALA A 76 8.59 9.65 -7.19
N LEU A 77 7.27 9.63 -7.41
CA LEU A 77 6.47 10.86 -7.48
C LEU A 77 6.43 11.55 -6.12
N GLN A 78 6.25 10.79 -5.05
CA GLN A 78 6.22 11.30 -3.68
C GLN A 78 7.55 11.92 -3.27
N ALA A 79 8.68 11.28 -3.61
CA ALA A 79 10.02 11.83 -3.42
C ALA A 79 10.24 13.14 -4.21
N TYR A 80 9.73 13.20 -5.43
CA TYR A 80 9.77 14.43 -6.23
C TYR A 80 8.93 15.55 -5.59
N ALA A 81 7.71 15.22 -5.16
CA ALA A 81 6.79 16.18 -4.54
C ALA A 81 7.40 16.81 -3.29
N ASP A 82 7.96 16.00 -2.39
CA ASP A 82 8.64 16.43 -1.16
C ASP A 82 9.85 17.33 -1.48
N ARG A 83 10.76 16.86 -2.33
CA ARG A 83 11.98 17.59 -2.69
C ARG A 83 11.71 18.95 -3.33
N GLU A 84 10.72 19.02 -4.24
CA GLU A 84 10.37 20.24 -4.94
C GLU A 84 9.38 21.14 -4.17
N GLY A 85 8.80 20.62 -3.08
CA GLY A 85 7.78 21.31 -2.29
C GLY A 85 6.48 21.55 -3.08
N VAL A 86 6.09 20.61 -3.96
CA VAL A 86 4.91 20.73 -4.84
C VAL A 86 3.96 19.55 -4.63
N PRO A 87 2.63 19.74 -4.67
CA PRO A 87 1.70 18.63 -4.62
C PRO A 87 1.81 17.75 -5.87
N GLY A 88 1.25 16.55 -5.81
CA GLY A 88 1.35 15.58 -6.89
C GLY A 88 0.07 14.83 -7.20
N VAL A 89 -0.07 14.43 -8.45
CA VAL A 89 -1.13 13.55 -8.96
C VAL A 89 -0.47 12.29 -9.52
N MET A 90 -0.83 11.14 -8.98
CA MET A 90 -0.41 9.84 -9.50
C MET A 90 -1.56 9.13 -10.19
N VAL A 91 -1.38 8.78 -11.46
CA VAL A 91 -2.35 8.02 -12.27
C VAL A 91 -2.00 6.54 -12.18
N THR A 92 -2.71 5.81 -11.33
CA THR A 92 -2.48 4.38 -11.06
C THR A 92 -3.68 3.73 -10.39
N ALA A 93 -3.86 2.44 -10.58
CA ALA A 93 -4.74 1.61 -9.76
C ALA A 93 -3.95 0.56 -8.96
N SER A 94 -2.62 0.76 -8.77
CA SER A 94 -1.75 -0.13 -7.99
C SER A 94 -1.93 -1.60 -8.42
N HIS A 95 -2.53 -2.42 -7.58
CA HIS A 95 -2.70 -3.87 -7.77
C HIS A 95 -3.97 -4.30 -8.52
N ASN A 96 -4.88 -3.37 -8.88
CA ASN A 96 -6.09 -3.75 -9.62
C ASN A 96 -5.80 -4.29 -11.03
N PRO A 97 -6.69 -5.11 -11.63
CA PRO A 97 -6.51 -5.63 -12.98
C PRO A 97 -6.29 -4.56 -14.06
N PRO A 98 -5.78 -4.92 -15.25
CA PRO A 98 -5.41 -3.98 -16.33
C PRO A 98 -6.52 -3.02 -16.78
N ALA A 99 -7.79 -3.43 -16.69
CA ALA A 99 -8.95 -2.62 -17.07
C ALA A 99 -9.22 -1.44 -16.13
N TYR A 100 -8.62 -1.44 -14.94
CA TYR A 100 -8.76 -0.39 -13.95
C TYR A 100 -7.67 0.66 -14.07
N ASN A 101 -7.98 1.88 -13.62
CA ASN A 101 -7.00 2.90 -13.33
C ASN A 101 -7.51 3.76 -12.15
N GLY A 102 -6.76 4.77 -11.74
CA GLY A 102 -7.13 5.60 -10.59
C GLY A 102 -6.31 6.87 -10.50
N ILE A 103 -6.64 7.68 -9.50
CA ILE A 103 -5.96 8.92 -9.13
C ILE A 103 -5.63 8.87 -7.65
N LYS A 104 -4.34 9.00 -7.32
CA LYS A 104 -3.87 9.28 -5.96
C LYS A 104 -3.43 10.75 -5.90
N LEU A 105 -3.77 11.43 -4.81
CA LEU A 105 -3.39 12.82 -4.55
C LEU A 105 -2.34 12.88 -3.44
N VAL A 106 -1.26 13.60 -3.69
CA VAL A 106 -0.09 13.71 -2.82
C VAL A 106 0.10 15.17 -2.43
N GLY A 107 0.40 15.42 -1.17
CA GLY A 107 0.74 16.74 -0.66
C GLY A 107 2.13 17.21 -1.10
N ALA A 108 2.42 18.49 -0.89
CA ALA A 108 3.73 19.09 -1.18
C ALA A 108 4.87 18.55 -0.29
N ASP A 109 4.55 17.77 0.69
CA ASP A 109 5.44 17.05 1.60
C ASP A 109 5.62 15.57 1.20
N GLY A 110 5.22 15.19 0.00
CA GLY A 110 5.35 13.82 -0.52
C GLY A 110 4.40 12.79 0.07
N VAL A 111 3.51 13.17 0.98
CA VAL A 111 2.60 12.23 1.66
C VAL A 111 1.21 12.25 1.00
N GLU A 112 0.55 11.10 0.90
CA GLU A 112 -0.84 11.04 0.46
C GLU A 112 -1.71 12.01 1.28
N LEU A 113 -2.70 12.65 0.63
CA LEU A 113 -3.55 13.61 1.32
C LEU A 113 -4.29 12.95 2.49
N SER A 114 -4.39 13.65 3.62
CA SER A 114 -5.23 13.23 4.74
C SER A 114 -6.70 13.14 4.34
N VAL A 115 -7.48 12.38 5.12
CA VAL A 115 -8.94 12.26 4.91
C VAL A 115 -9.61 13.63 4.83
N GLU A 116 -9.28 14.56 5.74
CA GLU A 116 -9.82 15.94 5.75
C GLU A 116 -9.52 16.68 4.43
N ARG A 117 -8.30 16.56 3.90
CA ARG A 117 -7.92 17.19 2.64
C ARG A 117 -8.57 16.54 1.43
N LEU A 118 -8.76 15.21 1.44
CA LEU A 118 -9.52 14.51 0.42
C LEU A 118 -10.99 14.92 0.41
N GLU A 119 -11.60 15.12 1.58
CA GLU A 119 -12.96 15.64 1.73
C GLU A 119 -13.09 17.07 1.17
N ALA A 120 -12.08 17.91 1.38
CA ALA A 120 -12.07 19.24 0.78
C ALA A 120 -12.02 19.21 -0.75
N VAL A 121 -11.23 18.30 -1.34
CA VAL A 121 -11.18 18.09 -2.80
C VAL A 121 -12.52 17.53 -3.30
N GLU A 122 -13.11 16.57 -2.58
CA GLU A 122 -14.42 16.00 -2.92
C GLU A 122 -15.53 17.06 -2.90
N SER A 123 -15.53 17.94 -1.91
CA SER A 123 -16.49 19.05 -1.85
C SER A 123 -16.34 19.98 -3.04
N ALA A 124 -15.10 20.40 -3.37
CA ALA A 124 -14.85 21.25 -4.53
C ALA A 124 -15.23 20.58 -5.87
N LEU A 125 -15.06 19.26 -5.97
CA LEU A 125 -15.49 18.47 -7.13
C LEU A 125 -17.02 18.42 -7.27
N LEU A 126 -17.74 18.23 -6.15
CA LEU A 126 -19.20 18.12 -6.13
C LEU A 126 -19.89 19.48 -6.35
N ASP A 127 -19.29 20.55 -5.85
CA ASP A 127 -19.78 21.92 -6.07
C ASP A 127 -19.60 22.37 -7.53
N ASP A 128 -18.76 21.66 -8.31
CA ASP A 128 -18.48 21.91 -9.74
C ASP A 128 -18.09 23.38 -10.04
N ASP A 129 -17.36 24.02 -9.12
CA ASP A 129 -16.93 25.42 -9.22
C ASP A 129 -15.39 25.53 -9.07
N PRO A 130 -14.61 25.00 -10.05
CA PRO A 130 -13.17 25.14 -10.02
C PRO A 130 -12.73 26.59 -10.23
N ALA A 131 -11.68 27.03 -9.54
CA ALA A 131 -11.12 28.38 -9.66
C ALA A 131 -10.36 28.56 -10.98
N HIS A 132 -11.09 28.60 -12.10
CA HIS A 132 -10.49 28.74 -13.42
C HIS A 132 -9.62 29.98 -13.55
N ALA A 133 -8.42 29.80 -14.10
CA ALA A 133 -7.50 30.88 -14.42
C ALA A 133 -8.03 31.75 -15.59
N ALA A 134 -7.61 33.01 -15.64
CA ALA A 134 -7.83 33.84 -16.82
C ALA A 134 -7.11 33.22 -18.03
N TRP A 135 -7.61 33.48 -19.25
CA TRP A 135 -7.12 32.87 -20.50
C TRP A 135 -5.61 33.05 -20.74
N ASP A 136 -5.01 34.09 -20.19
CA ASP A 136 -3.59 34.45 -20.27
C ASP A 136 -2.78 34.02 -19.05
N ARG A 137 -3.38 33.25 -18.13
CA ARG A 137 -2.76 32.73 -16.90
C ARG A 137 -3.03 31.25 -16.69
N THR A 138 -3.41 30.52 -17.74
CA THR A 138 -3.49 29.07 -17.70
C THR A 138 -2.10 28.48 -17.52
N GLY A 139 -2.01 27.37 -16.75
CA GLY A 139 -0.74 26.65 -16.56
C GLY A 139 -0.19 26.05 -17.85
N THR A 140 1.10 25.79 -17.82
CA THR A 140 1.83 25.08 -18.88
C THR A 140 2.32 23.73 -18.38
N ASP A 141 2.89 22.89 -19.25
CA ASP A 141 3.50 21.64 -18.82
C ASP A 141 4.93 21.48 -19.33
N ARG A 142 5.76 20.79 -18.55
CA ARG A 142 7.12 20.40 -18.93
C ARG A 142 7.40 18.96 -18.55
N THR A 143 8.26 18.29 -19.31
CA THR A 143 8.73 16.95 -19.00
C THR A 143 9.93 17.00 -18.06
N VAL A 144 9.92 16.16 -17.02
CA VAL A 144 11.02 15.97 -16.07
C VAL A 144 11.62 14.59 -16.30
N GLU A 145 12.74 14.51 -16.99
CA GLU A 145 13.39 13.24 -17.34
C GLU A 145 14.22 12.64 -16.19
N SER A 146 14.63 13.45 -15.22
CA SER A 146 15.53 13.03 -14.14
C SER A 146 14.84 12.31 -12.98
N ALA A 147 13.51 12.35 -12.88
CA ALA A 147 12.77 11.92 -11.69
C ALA A 147 13.13 10.51 -11.19
N ARG A 148 13.19 9.51 -12.11
CA ARG A 148 13.58 8.13 -11.75
C ARG A 148 15.03 8.00 -11.28
N ARG A 149 15.94 8.72 -11.96
CA ARG A 149 17.36 8.70 -11.60
C ARG A 149 17.57 9.32 -10.21
N THR A 150 17.02 10.50 -9.97
CA THR A 150 17.16 11.18 -8.69
C THR A 150 16.53 10.37 -7.54
N TYR A 151 15.37 9.76 -7.78
CA TYR A 151 14.77 8.84 -6.79
C TYR A 151 15.69 7.65 -6.44
N ARG A 152 16.35 7.02 -7.44
CA ARG A 152 17.31 5.95 -7.14
C ARG A 152 18.53 6.46 -6.38
N GLU A 153 19.06 7.64 -6.75
CA GLU A 153 20.16 8.27 -6.03
C GLU A 153 19.79 8.50 -4.55
N GLU A 154 18.60 9.00 -4.26
CA GLU A 154 18.08 9.20 -2.90
C GLU A 154 17.90 7.87 -2.14
N LEU A 155 17.44 6.80 -2.80
CA LEU A 155 17.36 5.47 -2.20
C LEU A 155 18.74 4.94 -1.81
N LEU A 156 19.75 5.09 -2.69
CA LEU A 156 21.12 4.64 -2.44
C LEU A 156 21.77 5.35 -1.25
N GLU A 157 21.40 6.60 -1.01
CA GLU A 157 21.89 7.40 0.13
C GLU A 157 21.20 7.01 1.46
N ALA A 158 19.99 6.40 1.39
CA ALA A 158 19.16 6.13 2.55
C ALA A 158 19.33 4.71 3.15
N VAL A 159 20.16 3.85 2.56
CA VAL A 159 20.34 2.44 2.95
C VAL A 159 21.81 2.11 3.18
N ASP A 160 22.11 1.03 3.91
CA ASP A 160 23.49 0.56 4.13
C ASP A 160 24.01 -0.17 2.90
N ARG A 161 24.40 0.62 1.90
CA ARG A 161 24.95 0.13 0.64
C ARG A 161 26.23 -0.71 0.83
N GLU A 162 27.07 -0.35 1.80
CA GLU A 162 28.34 -1.06 2.02
C GLU A 162 28.10 -2.46 2.57
N ALA A 163 27.17 -2.62 3.51
CA ALA A 163 26.80 -3.92 4.06
C ALA A 163 26.16 -4.81 2.99
N ILE A 164 25.20 -4.29 2.21
CA ILE A 164 24.53 -5.04 1.15
C ILE A 164 25.54 -5.48 0.06
N ALA A 165 26.41 -4.57 -0.40
CA ALA A 165 27.41 -4.88 -1.41
C ALA A 165 28.44 -5.92 -0.93
N ALA A 166 28.79 -5.91 0.36
CA ALA A 166 29.74 -6.85 0.95
C ALA A 166 29.17 -8.28 1.08
N ALA A 167 27.83 -8.41 1.15
CA ALA A 167 27.15 -9.70 1.26
C ALA A 167 27.06 -10.48 -0.06
N ASP A 168 27.38 -9.86 -1.22
CA ASP A 168 27.39 -10.47 -2.56
C ASP A 168 26.08 -11.21 -2.92
N LEU A 169 24.94 -10.61 -2.55
CA LEU A 169 23.62 -11.22 -2.68
C LEU A 169 23.17 -11.35 -4.14
N THR A 170 22.61 -12.51 -4.48
CA THR A 170 21.85 -12.73 -5.72
C THR A 170 20.36 -12.48 -5.45
N VAL A 171 19.76 -11.50 -6.14
CA VAL A 171 18.38 -11.07 -5.94
C VAL A 171 17.54 -11.37 -7.17
N ALA A 172 16.46 -12.15 -7.02
CA ALA A 172 15.47 -12.36 -8.05
C ALA A 172 14.36 -11.33 -7.93
N ILE A 173 14.06 -10.55 -9.00
CA ILE A 173 13.09 -9.45 -8.95
C ILE A 173 11.97 -9.66 -9.97
N ASP A 174 10.73 -9.56 -9.49
CA ASP A 174 9.50 -9.52 -10.29
C ASP A 174 8.79 -8.17 -10.10
N PRO A 175 9.04 -7.16 -10.93
CA PRO A 175 8.33 -5.88 -10.86
C PRO A 175 6.93 -5.93 -11.51
N GLY A 176 6.43 -7.11 -11.90
CA GLY A 176 5.07 -7.31 -12.41
C GLY A 176 4.70 -6.47 -13.61
N HIS A 177 5.63 -6.24 -14.55
CA HIS A 177 5.45 -5.32 -15.68
C HIS A 177 5.09 -3.87 -15.30
N GLY A 178 5.12 -3.54 -14.00
CA GLY A 178 4.76 -2.24 -13.43
C GLY A 178 5.86 -1.19 -13.53
N ALA A 179 5.63 -0.06 -12.87
CA ALA A 179 6.57 1.08 -12.87
C ALA A 179 7.91 0.74 -12.21
N GLY A 180 7.93 -0.18 -11.24
CA GLY A 180 9.14 -0.72 -10.62
C GLY A 180 10.14 -1.32 -11.59
N ALA A 181 9.70 -1.81 -12.76
CA ALA A 181 10.57 -2.34 -13.81
C ALA A 181 11.59 -1.31 -14.33
N LEU A 182 11.30 0.00 -14.18
CA LEU A 182 12.16 1.10 -14.63
C LEU A 182 13.12 1.62 -13.53
N THR A 183 13.04 1.07 -12.32
CA THR A 183 13.84 1.56 -11.19
C THR A 183 14.47 0.44 -10.38
N SER A 184 13.71 -0.55 -9.91
CA SER A 184 14.17 -1.55 -8.95
C SER A 184 15.31 -2.44 -9.46
N PRO A 185 15.29 -3.00 -10.68
CA PRO A 185 16.42 -3.84 -11.13
C PRO A 185 17.75 -3.09 -11.21
N GLU A 186 17.71 -1.81 -11.58
CA GLU A 186 18.91 -0.98 -11.66
C GLU A 186 19.36 -0.54 -10.26
N PHE A 187 18.43 -0.18 -9.38
CA PHE A 187 18.72 0.15 -7.99
C PHE A 187 19.45 -0.97 -7.26
N PHE A 188 18.98 -2.21 -7.35
CA PHE A 188 19.64 -3.35 -6.69
C PHE A 188 21.00 -3.70 -7.31
N ARG A 189 21.21 -3.49 -8.63
CA ARG A 189 22.55 -3.61 -9.23
C ARG A 189 23.48 -2.52 -8.70
N GLU A 190 23.00 -1.29 -8.55
CA GLU A 190 23.78 -0.18 -7.98
C GLU A 190 24.09 -0.39 -6.50
N LEU A 191 23.27 -1.16 -5.76
CA LEU A 191 23.56 -1.63 -4.40
C LEU A 191 24.67 -2.70 -4.36
N GLY A 192 25.04 -3.29 -5.50
CA GLY A 192 26.07 -4.33 -5.58
C GLY A 192 25.52 -5.76 -5.69
N CYS A 193 24.20 -5.94 -5.82
CA CYS A 193 23.59 -7.28 -5.96
C CYS A 193 23.73 -7.84 -7.38
N ASP A 194 23.83 -9.18 -7.51
CA ASP A 194 23.60 -9.88 -8.78
C ASP A 194 22.08 -10.02 -9.01
N VAL A 195 21.54 -9.36 -10.03
CA VAL A 195 20.10 -9.24 -10.24
C VAL A 195 19.59 -10.14 -11.35
N ARG A 196 18.67 -11.04 -11.03
CA ARG A 196 17.87 -11.85 -11.97
C ARG A 196 16.46 -11.27 -12.05
N THR A 197 15.84 -11.30 -13.23
CA THR A 197 14.51 -10.67 -13.37
C THR A 197 13.53 -11.56 -14.12
N VAL A 198 12.26 -11.49 -13.71
CA VAL A 198 11.08 -11.97 -14.45
C VAL A 198 10.08 -10.81 -14.52
N ASN A 199 9.25 -10.76 -15.55
CA ASN A 199 8.24 -9.70 -15.75
C ASN A 199 8.78 -8.25 -15.66
N ALA A 200 10.06 -8.03 -16.00
CA ALA A 200 10.76 -6.77 -15.83
C ALA A 200 10.67 -5.82 -17.06
N HIS A 201 9.82 -6.12 -18.01
CA HIS A 201 9.51 -5.22 -19.12
C HIS A 201 8.23 -4.43 -18.81
N PRO A 202 8.24 -3.08 -18.83
CA PRO A 202 7.04 -2.27 -18.59
C PRO A 202 5.95 -2.58 -19.62
N ASP A 203 4.82 -3.12 -19.20
CA ASP A 203 3.69 -3.45 -20.07
C ASP A 203 2.36 -3.34 -19.32
N GLY A 204 1.51 -2.41 -19.74
CA GLY A 204 0.21 -2.16 -19.10
C GLY A 204 -0.87 -3.21 -19.38
N HIS A 205 -0.57 -4.27 -20.13
CA HIS A 205 -1.42 -5.47 -20.24
C HIS A 205 -1.17 -6.45 -19.09
N PHE A 206 -0.03 -6.33 -18.39
CA PHE A 206 0.41 -7.26 -17.33
C PHE A 206 0.40 -8.73 -17.78
N PRO A 207 1.10 -9.10 -18.89
CA PRO A 207 0.91 -10.39 -19.53
C PRO A 207 1.48 -11.58 -18.75
N GLY A 208 2.42 -11.37 -17.84
CA GLY A 208 3.05 -12.43 -17.04
C GLY A 208 2.25 -12.80 -15.80
N ARG A 209 1.64 -11.82 -15.16
CA ARG A 209 0.82 -12.01 -13.97
C ARG A 209 -0.09 -10.82 -13.69
N ASP A 210 -1.12 -11.02 -12.89
CA ASP A 210 -1.88 -9.90 -12.34
C ASP A 210 -0.99 -8.99 -11.47
N PRO A 211 -1.27 -7.67 -11.44
CA PRO A 211 -0.44 -6.71 -10.68
C PRO A 211 -0.40 -6.95 -9.17
N GLU A 212 -1.39 -7.63 -8.59
CA GLU A 212 -1.43 -7.90 -7.17
C GLU A 212 -0.36 -8.94 -6.78
N PRO A 213 0.59 -8.62 -5.88
CA PRO A 213 1.70 -9.51 -5.52
C PRO A 213 1.30 -10.51 -4.42
N VAL A 214 0.33 -11.38 -4.72
CA VAL A 214 -0.08 -12.49 -3.83
C VAL A 214 0.53 -13.81 -4.30
N ALA A 215 0.65 -14.79 -3.41
CA ALA A 215 1.29 -16.08 -3.67
C ALA A 215 0.79 -16.76 -4.96
N ALA A 216 -0.52 -16.67 -5.26
CA ALA A 216 -1.10 -17.27 -6.45
C ALA A 216 -0.56 -16.67 -7.77
N ASN A 217 -0.16 -15.40 -7.75
CA ASN A 217 0.33 -14.66 -8.91
C ASN A 217 1.88 -14.71 -9.05
N LEU A 218 2.61 -15.18 -8.04
CA LEU A 218 4.07 -15.06 -7.95
C LEU A 218 4.82 -16.38 -8.14
N GLN A 219 4.21 -17.39 -8.74
CA GLN A 219 4.82 -18.72 -8.90
C GLN A 219 6.12 -18.68 -9.74
N ASP A 220 6.16 -17.80 -10.75
CA ASP A 220 7.34 -17.64 -11.60
C ASP A 220 8.54 -17.06 -10.83
N LEU A 221 8.29 -16.16 -9.85
CA LEU A 221 9.35 -15.63 -9.01
C LEU A 221 9.97 -16.72 -8.14
N GLY A 222 9.17 -17.54 -7.46
CA GLY A 222 9.68 -18.68 -6.67
C GLY A 222 10.44 -19.69 -7.54
N THR A 223 10.01 -19.87 -8.79
CA THR A 223 10.73 -20.72 -9.75
C THR A 223 12.06 -20.08 -10.16
N LEU A 224 12.10 -18.75 -10.38
CA LEU A 224 13.32 -18.02 -10.71
C LEU A 224 14.35 -18.10 -9.57
N VAL A 225 13.91 -17.90 -8.32
CA VAL A 225 14.77 -18.03 -7.13
C VAL A 225 15.48 -19.39 -7.14
N ARG A 226 14.71 -20.48 -7.21
CA ARG A 226 15.27 -21.84 -7.24
C ARG A 226 16.18 -22.13 -8.45
N ALA A 227 15.86 -21.57 -9.62
CA ALA A 227 16.61 -21.84 -10.85
C ALA A 227 17.92 -21.06 -10.95
N THR A 228 18.08 -20.01 -10.16
CA THR A 228 19.25 -19.14 -10.18
C THR A 228 20.03 -19.15 -8.87
N ASP A 229 19.64 -20.01 -7.93
CA ASP A 229 20.18 -20.04 -6.55
C ASP A 229 20.23 -18.65 -5.92
N ALA A 230 19.13 -17.85 -6.11
CA ALA A 230 19.04 -16.52 -5.56
C ALA A 230 18.79 -16.57 -4.04
N ASP A 231 19.43 -15.66 -3.30
CA ASP A 231 19.30 -15.56 -1.84
C ASP A 231 17.92 -15.06 -1.42
N VAL A 232 17.24 -14.31 -2.30
CA VAL A 232 15.91 -13.75 -2.04
C VAL A 232 15.17 -13.44 -3.33
N GLY A 233 13.84 -13.58 -3.31
CA GLY A 233 12.95 -13.07 -4.33
C GLY A 233 12.22 -11.80 -3.86
N ILE A 234 12.07 -10.81 -4.73
CA ILE A 234 11.36 -9.54 -4.46
C ILE A 234 10.31 -9.32 -5.54
N ALA A 235 9.06 -9.10 -5.14
CA ALA A 235 7.97 -8.75 -6.04
C ALA A 235 7.38 -7.37 -5.69
N HIS A 236 7.03 -6.60 -6.74
CA HIS A 236 6.29 -5.35 -6.59
C HIS A 236 4.88 -5.44 -7.19
N ASP A 237 4.00 -4.55 -6.77
CA ASP A 237 2.73 -4.28 -7.45
C ASP A 237 2.91 -3.27 -8.61
N GLY A 238 1.83 -2.87 -9.28
CA GLY A 238 1.90 -2.10 -10.52
C GLY A 238 2.55 -0.71 -10.40
N ASP A 239 2.47 -0.07 -9.25
CA ASP A 239 3.08 1.24 -8.96
C ASP A 239 4.24 1.16 -7.94
N ALA A 240 4.64 -0.07 -7.57
CA ALA A 240 5.82 -0.39 -6.76
C ALA A 240 5.87 0.32 -5.39
N ASP A 241 4.69 0.56 -4.79
CA ASP A 241 4.61 1.03 -3.42
C ASP A 241 4.67 -0.12 -2.39
N ARG A 242 4.68 -1.41 -2.86
CA ARG A 242 4.78 -2.63 -2.05
C ARG A 242 5.98 -3.47 -2.41
N ALA A 243 6.43 -4.26 -1.41
CA ALA A 243 7.39 -5.35 -1.61
C ALA A 243 6.88 -6.62 -0.91
N ILE A 244 6.90 -7.74 -1.63
CA ILE A 244 6.64 -9.09 -1.14
C ILE A 244 7.85 -9.95 -1.46
N PHE A 245 8.14 -10.91 -0.60
CA PHE A 245 9.41 -11.64 -0.65
C PHE A 245 9.23 -13.15 -0.81
N PHE A 246 10.30 -13.78 -1.27
CA PHE A 246 10.52 -15.22 -1.28
C PHE A 246 11.85 -15.51 -0.63
N ASP A 247 11.91 -16.59 0.14
CA ASP A 247 13.17 -17.07 0.72
C ASP A 247 14.07 -17.73 -0.35
N GLU A 248 15.26 -18.13 0.06
CA GLU A 248 16.26 -18.81 -0.79
C GLU A 248 15.80 -20.19 -1.30
N ALA A 249 14.79 -20.80 -0.65
CA ALA A 249 14.15 -22.02 -1.13
C ALA A 249 13.06 -21.74 -2.19
N GLY A 250 12.79 -20.48 -2.48
CA GLY A 250 11.71 -20.03 -3.35
C GLY A 250 10.33 -20.24 -2.74
N SER A 251 10.22 -20.17 -1.41
CA SER A 251 8.95 -20.17 -0.67
C SER A 251 8.44 -18.74 -0.49
N TYR A 252 7.14 -18.57 -0.64
CA TYR A 252 6.48 -17.28 -0.43
C TYR A 252 6.54 -16.88 1.05
N ILE A 253 6.98 -15.65 1.30
CA ILE A 253 6.99 -15.03 2.62
C ILE A 253 5.73 -14.19 2.79
N GLU A 254 4.96 -14.44 3.84
CA GLU A 254 3.81 -13.60 4.17
C GLU A 254 4.27 -12.17 4.51
N GLY A 255 3.58 -11.16 3.96
CA GLY A 255 3.94 -9.77 4.21
C GLY A 255 3.80 -9.37 5.68
N ASP A 256 2.95 -10.04 6.45
CA ASP A 256 2.85 -9.87 7.90
C ASP A 256 4.13 -10.33 8.63
N ALA A 257 4.76 -11.42 8.18
CA ALA A 257 6.04 -11.88 8.74
C ALA A 257 7.18 -10.91 8.38
N THR A 258 7.19 -10.40 7.15
CA THR A 258 8.14 -9.36 6.74
C THR A 258 7.99 -8.08 7.57
N LEU A 259 6.75 -7.61 7.77
CA LEU A 259 6.48 -6.42 8.58
C LEU A 259 6.95 -6.61 10.03
N ALA A 260 6.70 -7.79 10.61
CA ALA A 260 7.14 -8.13 11.96
C ALA A 260 8.68 -8.14 12.07
N ALA A 261 9.39 -8.78 11.12
CA ALA A 261 10.85 -8.83 11.11
C ALA A 261 11.48 -7.42 10.95
N LEU A 262 10.92 -6.60 10.06
CA LEU A 262 11.38 -5.22 9.88
C LEU A 262 11.07 -4.35 11.11
N ALA A 263 9.95 -4.59 11.78
CA ALA A 263 9.58 -3.88 13.01
C ALA A 263 10.50 -4.27 14.18
N ASP A 264 10.77 -5.55 14.35
CA ASP A 264 11.65 -6.05 15.41
C ASP A 264 13.08 -5.48 15.31
N ALA A 265 13.53 -5.24 14.07
CA ALA A 265 14.86 -4.68 13.81
C ALA A 265 15.00 -3.18 14.16
N VAL A 266 13.91 -2.44 14.31
CA VAL A 266 13.95 -0.96 14.45
C VAL A 266 13.18 -0.41 15.64
N LEU A 267 12.28 -1.20 16.24
CA LEU A 267 11.52 -0.78 17.43
C LEU A 267 12.38 -0.79 18.68
N GLU A 268 12.27 0.27 19.46
CA GLU A 268 12.88 0.44 20.75
C GLU A 268 11.82 0.72 21.82
N ALA A 269 12.19 0.53 23.09
CA ALA A 269 11.28 0.78 24.21
C ALA A 269 10.73 2.22 24.22
N GLY A 270 9.42 2.33 24.24
CA GLY A 270 8.69 3.60 24.19
C GLY A 270 8.34 4.11 22.79
N ASP A 271 8.78 3.43 21.74
CA ASP A 271 8.34 3.70 20.37
C ASP A 271 6.87 3.34 20.16
N THR A 272 6.33 3.76 19.03
CA THR A 272 4.99 3.39 18.59
C THR A 272 5.05 2.85 17.17
N THR A 273 4.38 1.74 16.89
CA THR A 273 4.11 1.28 15.53
C THR A 273 2.63 1.48 15.18
N VAL A 274 2.31 1.64 13.90
CA VAL A 274 0.94 1.87 13.44
C VAL A 274 0.58 0.84 12.37
N SER A 275 -0.57 0.19 12.53
CA SER A 275 -1.09 -0.74 11.53
C SER A 275 -2.61 -0.67 11.41
N ALA A 276 -3.17 -1.39 10.44
CA ALA A 276 -4.61 -1.52 10.30
C ALA A 276 -5.18 -2.58 11.26
N VAL A 277 -6.49 -2.49 11.55
CA VAL A 277 -7.18 -3.37 12.50
C VAL A 277 -7.09 -4.86 12.18
N ASN A 278 -6.75 -5.24 10.96
CA ASN A 278 -6.53 -6.63 10.53
C ASN A 278 -5.06 -7.08 10.63
N VAL A 279 -4.25 -6.37 11.38
CA VAL A 279 -2.83 -6.71 11.59
C VAL A 279 -2.68 -8.09 12.22
N SER A 280 -1.64 -8.81 11.80
CA SER A 280 -1.25 -10.09 12.39
C SER A 280 -0.80 -9.94 13.83
N GLN A 281 -1.04 -10.98 14.63
CA GLN A 281 -0.53 -11.10 16.00
C GLN A 281 1.01 -11.00 16.05
N ARG A 282 1.70 -11.39 14.99
CA ARG A 282 3.16 -11.23 14.84
C ARG A 282 3.64 -9.81 15.20
N LEU A 283 2.96 -8.78 14.68
CA LEU A 283 3.34 -7.39 14.97
C LEU A 283 2.97 -6.98 16.39
N VAL A 284 1.88 -7.49 16.95
CA VAL A 284 1.50 -7.27 18.37
C VAL A 284 2.60 -7.81 19.26
N ASP A 285 2.99 -9.08 19.05
CA ASP A 285 4.00 -9.77 19.86
C ASP A 285 5.38 -9.08 19.75
N VAL A 286 5.75 -8.60 18.55
CA VAL A 286 6.98 -7.83 18.35
C VAL A 286 6.93 -6.49 19.08
N ALA A 287 5.81 -5.77 19.04
CA ALA A 287 5.66 -4.51 19.76
C ALA A 287 5.78 -4.72 21.26
N ASP A 288 5.11 -5.74 21.79
CA ASP A 288 5.17 -6.10 23.21
C ASP A 288 6.58 -6.52 23.64
N ALA A 289 7.27 -7.33 22.83
CA ALA A 289 8.63 -7.79 23.11
C ALA A 289 9.66 -6.64 23.16
N ASN A 290 9.40 -5.55 22.42
CA ASN A 290 10.25 -4.36 22.39
C ASN A 290 9.79 -3.24 23.33
N ASP A 291 8.82 -3.47 24.22
CA ASP A 291 8.20 -2.44 25.06
C ASP A 291 7.69 -1.24 24.25
N ALA A 292 7.22 -1.47 23.03
CA ALA A 292 6.67 -0.48 22.10
C ALA A 292 5.14 -0.53 22.08
N ALA A 293 4.50 0.59 21.72
CA ALA A 293 3.04 0.64 21.59
C ALA A 293 2.61 0.29 20.17
N LEU A 294 1.48 -0.41 20.01
CA LEU A 294 0.80 -0.61 18.73
C LEU A 294 -0.47 0.25 18.68
N GLU A 295 -0.57 1.11 17.66
CA GLU A 295 -1.75 1.90 17.37
C GLU A 295 -2.49 1.33 16.16
N LEU A 296 -3.77 1.03 16.32
CA LEU A 296 -4.62 0.49 15.26
C LEU A 296 -5.42 1.58 14.57
N THR A 297 -5.55 1.49 13.25
CA THR A 297 -6.38 2.35 12.42
C THR A 297 -7.42 1.52 11.63
N PRO A 298 -8.47 2.16 11.08
CA PRO A 298 -9.23 1.55 10.02
C PRO A 298 -8.32 1.18 8.84
N ILE A 299 -8.72 0.16 8.06
CA ILE A 299 -7.94 -0.30 6.89
C ILE A 299 -7.74 0.84 5.87
N GLY A 300 -6.50 0.97 5.39
CA GLY A 300 -6.10 1.88 4.33
C GLY A 300 -4.89 2.76 4.67
N SER A 301 -3.97 2.85 3.72
CA SER A 301 -2.69 3.56 3.86
C SER A 301 -2.83 5.02 4.29
N THR A 302 -3.80 5.75 3.73
CA THR A 302 -4.07 7.15 4.10
C THR A 302 -4.36 7.32 5.60
N ARG A 303 -5.05 6.35 6.21
CA ARG A 303 -5.37 6.38 7.65
C ARG A 303 -4.13 6.13 8.52
N ILE A 304 -3.30 5.16 8.11
CA ILE A 304 -2.02 4.88 8.77
C ILE A 304 -1.12 6.12 8.70
N MET A 305 -0.94 6.70 7.50
CA MET A 305 -0.11 7.90 7.32
C MET A 305 -0.63 9.12 8.10
N THR A 306 -1.96 9.28 8.16
CA THR A 306 -2.59 10.34 8.98
C THR A 306 -2.27 10.12 10.46
N ARG A 307 -2.39 8.87 10.97
CA ARG A 307 -2.10 8.54 12.36
C ARG A 307 -0.63 8.73 12.72
N ILE A 308 0.28 8.33 11.84
CA ILE A 308 1.72 8.59 12.01
C ILE A 308 1.97 10.08 12.26
N ARG A 309 1.44 10.95 11.41
CA ARG A 309 1.60 12.40 11.54
C ARG A 309 1.03 12.96 12.84
N GLU A 310 -0.10 12.45 13.30
CA GLU A 310 -0.70 12.84 14.59
C GLU A 310 0.22 12.45 15.75
N LEU A 311 0.77 11.25 15.74
CA LEU A 311 1.69 10.73 16.75
C LEU A 311 2.99 11.54 16.78
N GLU A 312 3.59 11.81 15.63
CA GLU A 312 4.81 12.63 15.53
C GLU A 312 4.60 14.06 16.05
N ARG A 313 3.45 14.68 15.70
CA ARG A 313 3.07 16.00 16.26
C ARG A 313 2.87 15.95 17.78
N ALA A 314 2.47 14.82 18.32
CA ALA A 314 2.38 14.57 19.76
C ALA A 314 3.75 14.22 20.41
N GLY A 315 4.83 14.20 19.64
CA GLY A 315 6.19 13.90 20.11
C GLY A 315 6.46 12.41 20.30
N LYS A 316 5.67 11.52 19.68
CA LYS A 316 5.92 10.08 19.66
C LYS A 316 6.80 9.73 18.47
N ARG A 317 7.75 8.81 18.67
CA ARG A 317 8.55 8.24 17.60
C ARG A 317 7.79 7.06 16.96
N VAL A 318 7.72 7.04 15.64
CA VAL A 318 7.12 5.95 14.86
C VAL A 318 8.16 5.49 13.84
N PRO A 319 9.05 4.55 14.16
CA PRO A 319 10.15 4.14 13.27
C PRO A 319 9.68 3.29 12.10
N VAL A 320 8.56 2.56 12.28
CA VAL A 320 7.97 1.68 11.27
C VAL A 320 6.47 1.59 11.44
N ALA A 321 5.77 1.45 10.33
CA ALA A 321 4.33 1.21 10.26
C ALA A 321 3.99 0.44 8.97
N GLY A 322 2.78 -0.10 8.84
CA GLY A 322 2.40 -0.75 7.59
C GLY A 322 1.26 -1.73 7.69
N GLU A 323 1.06 -2.46 6.61
CA GLU A 323 0.07 -3.51 6.44
C GLU A 323 0.74 -4.78 5.91
N GLY A 324 0.25 -5.95 6.29
CA GLY A 324 0.74 -7.26 5.82
C GLY A 324 0.57 -7.54 4.33
N ASN A 325 0.17 -6.56 3.55
CA ASN A 325 0.08 -6.62 2.09
C ASN A 325 1.39 -6.19 1.38
N GLY A 326 2.48 -6.01 2.12
CA GLY A 326 3.78 -5.57 1.64
C GLY A 326 3.95 -4.04 1.60
N GLY A 327 2.98 -3.29 2.09
CA GLY A 327 3.01 -1.82 2.17
C GLY A 327 3.60 -1.36 3.50
N VAL A 328 4.93 -1.26 3.60
CA VAL A 328 5.64 -0.82 4.81
C VAL A 328 6.03 0.64 4.68
N ILE A 329 5.99 1.37 5.79
CA ILE A 329 6.30 2.79 5.92
C ILE A 329 7.42 2.93 6.95
N PHE A 330 8.47 3.68 6.62
CA PHE A 330 9.55 4.05 7.53
C PHE A 330 9.58 5.57 7.66
N PRO A 331 8.89 6.16 8.65
CA PRO A 331 8.77 7.62 8.78
C PRO A 331 10.10 8.36 8.89
N ASP A 332 11.12 7.76 9.52
CA ASP A 332 12.47 8.33 9.58
C ASP A 332 13.10 8.54 8.17
N TYR A 333 12.65 7.77 7.15
CA TYR A 333 12.99 7.98 5.75
C TYR A 333 11.95 8.85 5.05
N ARG A 334 10.69 8.36 4.96
CA ARG A 334 9.52 9.09 4.40
C ARG A 334 8.22 8.50 4.92
N ILE A 335 7.21 9.34 5.14
CA ILE A 335 5.86 8.88 5.48
C ILE A 335 5.14 8.44 4.19
N ASN A 336 5.64 7.40 3.57
CA ASN A 336 5.03 6.77 2.40
C ASN A 336 5.38 5.28 2.35
N ARG A 337 4.64 4.52 1.56
CA ARG A 337 5.03 3.16 1.19
C ARG A 337 6.03 3.24 0.05
N ASP A 338 7.12 2.52 0.19
CA ASP A 338 8.17 2.44 -0.84
C ASP A 338 8.69 1.00 -0.92
N GLY A 339 8.28 0.28 -1.98
CA GLY A 339 8.65 -1.12 -2.15
C GLY A 339 10.15 -1.33 -2.35
N ALA A 340 10.85 -0.43 -3.02
CA ALA A 340 12.29 -0.55 -3.23
C ALA A 340 13.06 -0.28 -1.93
N TYR A 341 12.66 0.73 -1.15
CA TYR A 341 13.25 0.99 0.17
C TYR A 341 12.99 -0.16 1.14
N THR A 342 11.73 -0.63 1.23
CA THR A 342 11.35 -1.78 2.05
C THR A 342 12.19 -3.00 1.72
N ALA A 343 12.40 -3.27 0.42
CA ALA A 343 13.21 -4.40 -0.02
C ALA A 343 14.67 -4.24 0.36
N ALA A 344 15.25 -3.05 0.24
CA ALA A 344 16.63 -2.81 0.69
C ALA A 344 16.77 -2.97 2.22
N ARG A 345 15.80 -2.49 3.01
CA ARG A 345 15.77 -2.70 4.46
C ARG A 345 15.69 -4.19 4.83
N PHE A 346 14.95 -4.99 4.02
CA PHE A 346 14.93 -6.44 4.21
C PHE A 346 16.26 -7.10 3.82
N LEU A 347 16.93 -6.63 2.74
CA LEU A 347 18.28 -7.12 2.41
C LEU A 347 19.27 -6.89 3.56
N GLU A 348 19.19 -5.77 4.27
CA GLU A 348 20.06 -5.51 5.44
C GLU A 348 19.89 -6.55 6.55
N LEU A 349 18.71 -7.18 6.67
CA LEU A 349 18.47 -8.26 7.67
C LEU A 349 19.09 -9.59 7.26
N ILE A 350 19.30 -9.80 5.96
CA ILE A 350 19.76 -11.08 5.41
C ILE A 350 21.25 -11.07 4.97
N VAL A 351 21.99 -10.01 5.27
CA VAL A 351 23.43 -9.91 4.88
C VAL A 351 24.29 -11.00 5.47
N ASP A 352 23.98 -11.52 6.66
CA ASP A 352 24.78 -12.50 7.40
C ASP A 352 24.07 -13.86 7.54
N ARG A 353 22.82 -14.00 7.11
CA ARG A 353 22.01 -15.23 7.29
C ARG A 353 20.89 -15.31 6.26
N PRO A 354 20.42 -16.52 5.88
CA PRO A 354 19.37 -16.68 4.88
C PRO A 354 18.04 -16.08 5.34
N ALA A 355 17.18 -15.72 4.38
CA ALA A 355 15.89 -15.14 4.64
C ALA A 355 14.97 -16.06 5.48
N SER A 356 15.01 -17.37 5.24
CA SER A 356 14.25 -18.35 6.03
C SER A 356 14.62 -18.32 7.52
N GLU A 357 15.91 -18.17 7.85
CA GLU A 357 16.38 -18.09 9.25
C GLU A 357 15.97 -16.76 9.91
N VAL A 358 16.01 -15.65 9.17
CA VAL A 358 15.53 -14.33 9.66
C VAL A 358 14.07 -14.39 10.03
N LEU A 359 13.26 -15.18 9.32
CA LEU A 359 11.81 -15.20 9.49
C LEU A 359 11.31 -16.32 10.43
N GLU A 360 12.15 -17.26 10.80
CA GLU A 360 11.80 -18.36 11.73
C GLU A 360 11.10 -17.87 13.02
N PRO A 361 11.51 -16.77 13.68
CA PRO A 361 10.85 -16.28 14.88
C PRO A 361 9.39 -15.82 14.67
N TYR A 362 9.02 -15.51 13.44
CA TYR A 362 7.69 -15.00 13.08
C TYR A 362 6.80 -16.05 12.41
N ASP A 363 7.23 -17.31 12.36
CA ASP A 363 6.44 -18.45 11.91
C ASP A 363 5.41 -18.88 12.97
N GLY A 364 4.54 -19.81 12.60
CA GLY A 364 3.63 -20.45 13.56
C GLY A 364 2.31 -19.71 13.79
N TYR A 365 1.93 -18.79 12.90
CA TYR A 365 0.61 -18.14 12.90
C TYR A 365 -0.21 -18.59 11.69
N ALA A 366 -1.45 -18.97 11.92
CA ALA A 366 -2.38 -19.41 10.88
C ALA A 366 -3.48 -18.37 10.70
N ASN A 367 -3.49 -17.70 9.53
CA ASN A 367 -4.53 -16.77 9.15
C ASN A 367 -5.61 -17.48 8.33
N VAL A 368 -6.89 -17.24 8.64
CA VAL A 368 -8.07 -17.77 7.96
C VAL A 368 -8.94 -16.60 7.52
N ARG A 369 -9.38 -16.62 6.25
CA ARG A 369 -10.27 -15.59 5.67
C ARG A 369 -11.52 -16.24 5.13
N ARG A 370 -12.68 -15.61 5.39
CA ARG A 370 -14.00 -16.00 4.87
C ARG A 370 -14.74 -14.75 4.40
N ASN A 371 -15.70 -14.94 3.51
CA ASN A 371 -16.60 -13.87 3.05
C ASN A 371 -18.03 -14.33 3.25
N VAL A 372 -18.88 -13.47 3.78
CA VAL A 372 -20.34 -13.65 3.83
C VAL A 372 -20.95 -12.62 2.90
N GLU A 373 -21.57 -13.07 1.81
CA GLU A 373 -22.21 -12.20 0.82
C GLU A 373 -23.53 -11.63 1.37
N TYR A 374 -23.90 -10.43 0.91
CA TYR A 374 -25.20 -9.82 1.19
C TYR A 374 -25.81 -9.24 -0.09
N ALA A 375 -27.13 -9.28 -0.19
CA ALA A 375 -27.86 -8.86 -1.37
C ALA A 375 -28.13 -7.35 -1.41
N ASP A 376 -28.30 -6.71 -0.24
CA ASP A 376 -28.66 -5.30 -0.13
C ASP A 376 -28.16 -4.66 1.18
N GLU A 377 -28.41 -3.36 1.34
CA GLU A 377 -27.96 -2.59 2.51
C GLU A 377 -28.69 -3.00 3.82
N ALA A 378 -29.91 -3.52 3.74
CA ALA A 378 -30.65 -3.99 4.92
C ALA A 378 -30.00 -5.28 5.47
N GLU A 379 -29.69 -6.22 4.58
CA GLU A 379 -28.97 -7.45 4.93
C GLU A 379 -27.55 -7.13 5.45
N ARG A 380 -26.83 -6.21 4.78
CA ARG A 380 -25.55 -5.70 5.29
C ARG A 380 -25.67 -5.18 6.72
N ALA A 381 -26.66 -4.36 7.02
CA ALA A 381 -26.88 -3.79 8.34
C ALA A 381 -27.14 -4.90 9.37
N THR A 382 -27.95 -5.91 9.03
CA THR A 382 -28.21 -7.08 9.87
C THR A 382 -26.94 -7.85 10.17
N LEU A 383 -26.10 -8.14 9.16
CA LEU A 383 -24.84 -8.85 9.36
C LEU A 383 -23.87 -8.09 10.26
N VAL A 384 -23.77 -6.76 10.08
CA VAL A 384 -22.90 -5.91 10.91
C VAL A 384 -23.40 -5.85 12.35
N GLU A 385 -24.72 -5.73 12.59
CA GLU A 385 -25.32 -5.75 13.93
C GLU A 385 -25.07 -7.10 14.62
N THR A 386 -25.32 -8.20 13.91
CA THR A 386 -25.07 -9.57 14.41
C THR A 386 -23.58 -9.78 14.75
N ALA A 387 -22.66 -9.29 13.91
CA ALA A 387 -21.23 -9.34 14.23
C ALA A 387 -20.90 -8.58 15.53
N GLY A 388 -21.55 -7.44 15.76
CA GLY A 388 -21.41 -6.67 16.99
C GLY A 388 -21.94 -7.39 18.21
N GLU A 389 -23.13 -7.99 18.13
CA GLU A 389 -23.70 -8.80 19.21
C GLU A 389 -22.83 -10.00 19.55
N TRP A 390 -22.33 -10.69 18.52
CA TRP A 390 -21.41 -11.81 18.70
C TRP A 390 -20.12 -11.36 19.40
N ALA A 391 -19.51 -10.26 18.93
CA ALA A 391 -18.28 -9.74 19.51
C ALA A 391 -18.43 -9.36 20.98
N HIS A 392 -19.52 -8.68 21.34
CA HIS A 392 -19.78 -8.30 22.73
C HIS A 392 -20.18 -9.48 23.64
N SER A 393 -20.62 -10.60 23.07
CA SER A 393 -20.90 -11.84 23.82
C SER A 393 -19.67 -12.72 24.01
N ALA A 394 -18.61 -12.47 23.29
CA ALA A 394 -17.37 -13.23 23.36
C ALA A 394 -16.54 -12.85 24.59
N ASP A 395 -15.76 -13.81 25.12
CA ASP A 395 -14.86 -13.60 26.26
C ASP A 395 -13.48 -13.13 25.78
N GLY A 396 -13.42 -11.93 25.19
CA GLY A 396 -12.21 -11.30 24.65
C GLY A 396 -12.30 -9.78 24.64
N GLU A 397 -11.19 -9.11 24.34
CA GLU A 397 -11.13 -7.67 24.20
C GLU A 397 -11.71 -7.23 22.84
N VAL A 398 -12.69 -6.31 22.86
CA VAL A 398 -13.41 -5.88 21.66
C VAL A 398 -12.91 -4.53 21.17
N THR A 399 -12.47 -4.47 19.92
CA THR A 399 -12.12 -3.26 19.19
C THR A 399 -13.13 -3.01 18.07
N THR A 400 -13.63 -1.76 17.97
CA THR A 400 -14.70 -1.36 17.02
C THR A 400 -14.25 -0.27 16.01
N ILE A 401 -12.97 -0.22 15.71
CA ILE A 401 -12.36 0.83 14.86
C ILE A 401 -12.82 0.72 13.39
N ASP A 402 -12.90 -0.53 12.85
CA ASP A 402 -13.37 -0.82 11.49
C ASP A 402 -13.99 -2.23 11.48
N GLY A 403 -15.27 -2.31 11.80
CA GLY A 403 -15.95 -3.56 12.13
C GLY A 403 -15.75 -3.95 13.58
N TYR A 404 -15.77 -5.25 13.86
CA TYR A 404 -15.67 -5.82 15.22
C TYR A 404 -14.53 -6.81 15.28
N ARG A 405 -13.44 -6.44 15.95
CA ARG A 405 -12.33 -7.35 16.27
C ARG A 405 -12.46 -7.79 17.72
N VAL A 406 -12.33 -9.09 17.96
CA VAL A 406 -12.24 -9.69 19.28
C VAL A 406 -10.88 -10.33 19.42
N ASP A 407 -10.13 -9.92 20.43
CA ASP A 407 -8.82 -10.46 20.78
C ASP A 407 -8.95 -11.36 22.01
N PHE A 408 -8.47 -12.60 21.92
CA PHE A 408 -8.49 -13.61 22.98
C PHE A 408 -7.12 -13.80 23.63
N GLY A 409 -6.10 -13.04 23.21
CA GLY A 409 -4.71 -13.18 23.63
C GLY A 409 -3.92 -14.21 22.82
N ASP A 410 -4.46 -15.41 22.62
CA ASP A 410 -3.87 -16.49 21.81
C ASP A 410 -4.36 -16.52 20.35
N ALA A 411 -5.39 -15.75 20.06
CA ALA A 411 -6.07 -15.69 18.77
C ALA A 411 -6.89 -14.40 18.66
N TRP A 412 -7.21 -14.00 17.46
CA TRP A 412 -8.19 -12.93 17.23
C TRP A 412 -9.13 -13.27 16.07
N VAL A 413 -10.30 -12.63 16.04
CA VAL A 413 -11.24 -12.69 14.92
C VAL A 413 -11.79 -11.29 14.64
N LEU A 414 -11.96 -10.96 13.36
CA LEU A 414 -12.48 -9.68 12.90
C LEU A 414 -13.59 -9.90 11.87
N ALA A 415 -14.75 -9.28 12.06
CA ALA A 415 -15.77 -9.14 11.04
C ALA A 415 -15.90 -7.67 10.61
N ARG A 416 -15.80 -7.40 9.31
CA ARG A 416 -15.99 -6.04 8.78
C ARG A 416 -16.65 -6.04 7.40
N PRO A 417 -17.52 -5.06 7.10
CA PRO A 417 -18.03 -4.92 5.74
C PRO A 417 -16.91 -4.48 4.79
N SER A 418 -16.92 -5.07 3.57
CA SER A 418 -16.02 -4.63 2.51
C SER A 418 -16.45 -3.26 1.98
N GLY A 419 -15.49 -2.38 1.70
CA GLY A 419 -15.76 -1.08 1.05
C GLY A 419 -15.90 -1.15 -0.47
N THR A 420 -15.61 -2.31 -1.09
CA THR A 420 -15.53 -2.47 -2.56
C THR A 420 -16.36 -3.62 -3.10
N GLU A 421 -16.84 -4.52 -2.26
CA GLU A 421 -17.57 -5.72 -2.63
C GLU A 421 -18.78 -5.91 -1.68
N PRO A 422 -19.88 -6.53 -2.11
CA PRO A 422 -21.05 -6.77 -1.28
C PRO A 422 -20.84 -7.95 -0.34
N VAL A 423 -19.83 -7.89 0.54
CA VAL A 423 -19.50 -8.95 1.49
C VAL A 423 -19.12 -8.37 2.87
N VAL A 424 -19.43 -9.12 3.92
CA VAL A 424 -18.77 -9.00 5.23
C VAL A 424 -17.58 -9.96 5.25
N ARG A 425 -16.38 -9.41 5.40
CA ARG A 425 -15.15 -10.18 5.50
C ARG A 425 -14.92 -10.62 6.93
N VAL A 426 -14.63 -11.90 7.11
CA VAL A 426 -14.23 -12.49 8.39
C VAL A 426 -12.77 -12.91 8.29
N TYR A 427 -11.96 -12.43 9.20
CA TYR A 427 -10.56 -12.79 9.36
C TYR A 427 -10.40 -13.44 10.74
N ALA A 428 -9.62 -14.48 10.86
CA ALA A 428 -9.19 -15.01 12.14
C ALA A 428 -7.73 -15.46 12.07
N GLU A 429 -7.00 -15.28 13.15
CA GLU A 429 -5.63 -15.72 13.28
C GLU A 429 -5.39 -16.34 14.65
N ALA A 430 -4.58 -17.39 14.67
CA ALA A 430 -4.11 -18.07 15.89
C ALA A 430 -2.81 -18.82 15.58
N HIS A 431 -2.08 -19.25 16.61
CA HIS A 431 -0.95 -20.17 16.43
C HIS A 431 -1.40 -21.51 15.84
N GLU A 432 -2.51 -22.05 16.31
CA GLU A 432 -3.07 -23.30 15.81
C GLU A 432 -4.10 -23.03 14.72
N ARG A 433 -3.90 -23.61 13.51
CA ARG A 433 -4.82 -23.44 12.37
C ARG A 433 -6.26 -23.85 12.70
N ASP A 434 -6.44 -24.93 13.47
CA ASP A 434 -7.77 -25.40 13.86
C ASP A 434 -8.49 -24.38 14.74
N ARG A 435 -7.76 -23.65 15.60
CA ARG A 435 -8.28 -22.57 16.43
C ARG A 435 -8.75 -21.38 15.58
N ALA A 436 -7.92 -20.93 14.62
CA ALA A 436 -8.28 -19.86 13.71
C ALA A 436 -9.49 -20.24 12.84
N THR A 437 -9.53 -21.49 12.36
CA THR A 437 -10.63 -22.02 11.57
C THR A 437 -11.94 -22.06 12.38
N ASP A 438 -11.91 -22.59 13.62
CA ASP A 438 -13.08 -22.65 14.49
C ASP A 438 -13.66 -21.26 14.78
N LEU A 439 -12.79 -20.27 15.06
CA LEU A 439 -13.22 -18.88 15.30
C LEU A 439 -13.90 -18.28 14.06
N ALA A 440 -13.27 -18.42 12.88
CA ALA A 440 -13.83 -17.89 11.64
C ALA A 440 -15.16 -18.56 11.28
N ASP A 441 -15.21 -19.89 11.32
CA ASP A 441 -16.38 -20.65 10.91
C ASP A 441 -17.58 -20.43 11.86
N ARG A 442 -17.36 -20.35 13.18
CA ARG A 442 -18.41 -20.01 14.17
C ARG A 442 -19.00 -18.61 13.93
N LEU A 443 -18.17 -17.62 13.61
CA LEU A 443 -18.67 -16.29 13.29
C LEU A 443 -19.44 -16.30 11.97
N VAL A 444 -18.92 -16.94 10.92
CA VAL A 444 -19.59 -17.10 9.63
C VAL A 444 -20.95 -17.79 9.79
N GLU A 445 -21.03 -18.92 10.49
CA GLU A 445 -22.30 -19.62 10.75
C GLU A 445 -23.34 -18.73 11.47
N THR A 446 -22.88 -17.85 12.36
CA THR A 446 -23.76 -16.89 13.05
C THR A 446 -24.29 -15.84 12.10
N LEU A 447 -23.40 -15.28 11.23
CA LEU A 447 -23.79 -14.30 10.22
C LEU A 447 -24.72 -14.89 9.15
N GLU A 448 -24.46 -16.12 8.66
CA GLU A 448 -25.29 -16.79 7.66
C GLU A 448 -26.70 -17.10 8.20
N ARG A 449 -26.83 -17.50 9.47
CA ARG A 449 -28.15 -17.68 10.11
C ARG A 449 -28.92 -16.36 10.19
N ALA A 450 -28.26 -15.28 10.56
CA ALA A 450 -28.89 -13.96 10.59
C ALA A 450 -29.35 -13.50 9.19
N ALA A 451 -28.56 -13.76 8.15
CA ALA A 451 -28.96 -13.50 6.76
C ALA A 451 -30.20 -14.33 6.33
N ALA A 452 -30.31 -15.56 6.83
CA ALA A 452 -31.46 -16.43 6.59
C ALA A 452 -32.72 -16.05 7.43
N GLY A 453 -32.60 -15.11 8.37
CA GLY A 453 -33.69 -14.67 9.24
C GLY A 453 -33.98 -15.64 10.40
N GLU A 454 -32.98 -16.42 10.85
CA GLU A 454 -33.08 -17.42 11.89
C GLU A 454 -32.57 -16.88 13.25
#